data_da3fdad39bbc4e6a80dbfae3de3d66bd
#
_entry.id   da3fdad39bbc4e6a80dbfae3de3d66bd
#
_cell.length_a   1.000
_cell.length_b   1.000
_cell.length_c   1.000
_cell.angle_alpha   90.00
_cell.angle_beta   90.00
_cell.angle_gamma   90.00
#
_symmetry.space_group_name_H-M   'P 1'
#
loop_
_entity.id
_entity.type
_entity.pdbx_description
1 polymer ?
#
loop_
_entity_poly.entity_id
_entity_poly.type
_entity_poly.pdbx_seq_one_letter_code
_entity_poly.pdbx_strand_id
1 'polypeptide(L)'
;MIAWIVFYYLIGAIPFGYLAGRIRGIDLRQQGSRNIGATNAWRVLGWKWGLSVFILDFLKGFIPVFGALNWLPFLTGDAGGWDFNVLIVLSCFAVILGHTYTCFLGFRGGKGVATTAGVLFALNPVVACVALASWLVVMGISGIVSLASLVAAVVMIAAGWWIYPLCQDGDAVSYTHLTLPTKRIV
;
A
#
# COMPACT_ATOMS: atom_id res chain seq x y z
N MET A 1 -20.11 -2.28 3.96
CA MET A 1 -19.10 -2.86 3.03
C MET A 1 -18.87 -2.02 1.78
N ILE A 2 -19.86 -1.82 0.87
CA ILE A 2 -19.66 -1.07 -0.38
C ILE A 2 -19.11 0.34 -0.13
N ALA A 3 -19.68 1.11 0.79
CA ALA A 3 -19.21 2.44 1.13
C ALA A 3 -17.75 2.45 1.63
N TRP A 4 -17.33 1.40 2.34
CA TRP A 4 -15.98 1.21 2.81
C TRP A 4 -14.99 1.01 1.63
N ILE A 5 -15.31 0.10 0.72
CA ILE A 5 -14.48 -0.16 -0.47
C ILE A 5 -14.37 1.09 -1.34
N VAL A 6 -15.49 1.81 -1.55
CA VAL A 6 -15.53 3.08 -2.28
C VAL A 6 -14.65 4.13 -1.62
N PHE A 7 -14.67 4.23 -0.29
CA PHE A 7 -13.81 5.15 0.47
C PHE A 7 -12.32 4.88 0.23
N TYR A 8 -11.89 3.60 0.30
CA TYR A 8 -10.50 3.21 0.02
C TYR A 8 -10.10 3.47 -1.43
N TYR A 9 -11.01 3.19 -2.38
CA TYR A 9 -10.79 3.51 -3.78
C TYR A 9 -10.60 5.01 -3.98
N LEU A 10 -11.42 5.87 -3.36
CA LEU A 10 -11.31 7.32 -3.49
C LEU A 10 -10.00 7.86 -2.91
N ILE A 11 -9.55 7.34 -1.75
CA ILE A 11 -8.22 7.71 -1.21
C ILE A 11 -7.13 7.33 -2.20
N GLY A 12 -7.15 6.11 -2.72
CA GLY A 12 -6.21 5.64 -3.74
C GLY A 12 -6.24 6.49 -5.00
N ALA A 13 -7.42 6.97 -5.40
CA ALA A 13 -7.63 7.73 -6.61
C ALA A 13 -7.04 9.15 -6.58
N ILE A 14 -6.63 9.69 -5.42
CA ILE A 14 -5.99 11.01 -5.34
C ILE A 14 -4.71 11.02 -6.19
N PRO A 15 -4.65 11.84 -7.27
CA PRO A 15 -3.58 11.77 -8.25
C PRO A 15 -2.44 12.76 -7.90
N PHE A 16 -1.65 12.46 -6.87
CA PHE A 16 -0.63 13.39 -6.34
C PHE A 16 0.38 13.85 -7.39
N GLY A 17 0.81 12.99 -8.31
CA GLY A 17 1.71 13.41 -9.38
C GLY A 17 1.09 14.39 -10.36
N TYR A 18 -0.19 14.19 -10.72
CA TYR A 18 -0.91 15.16 -11.53
C TYR A 18 -1.05 16.52 -10.81
N LEU A 19 -1.40 16.50 -9.53
CA LEU A 19 -1.50 17.72 -8.70
C LEU A 19 -0.15 18.44 -8.62
N ALA A 20 0.95 17.71 -8.38
CA ALA A 20 2.31 18.26 -8.37
C ALA A 20 2.65 18.93 -9.71
N GLY A 21 2.33 18.29 -10.83
CA GLY A 21 2.49 18.89 -12.17
C GLY A 21 1.67 20.16 -12.34
N ARG A 22 0.39 20.13 -11.93
CA ARG A 22 -0.49 21.32 -12.03
C ARG A 22 0.01 22.51 -11.21
N ILE A 23 0.54 22.28 -10.01
CA ILE A 23 1.17 23.33 -9.18
C ILE A 23 2.37 23.96 -9.91
N ARG A 24 3.08 23.19 -10.73
CA ARG A 24 4.22 23.66 -11.53
C ARG A 24 3.83 24.14 -12.92
N GLY A 25 2.54 24.23 -13.26
CA GLY A 25 2.05 24.63 -14.58
C GLY A 25 2.32 23.59 -15.68
N ILE A 26 2.60 22.31 -15.32
CA ILE A 26 3.00 21.25 -16.24
C ILE A 26 2.01 20.10 -16.16
N ASP A 27 1.56 19.57 -17.30
CA ASP A 27 0.80 18.32 -17.34
C ASP A 27 1.75 17.13 -17.56
N LEU A 28 1.99 16.34 -16.50
CA LEU A 28 2.84 15.17 -16.56
C LEU A 28 2.37 14.08 -17.53
N ARG A 29 1.10 14.09 -17.92
CA ARG A 29 0.54 13.16 -18.93
C ARG A 29 0.99 13.47 -20.34
N GLN A 30 1.57 14.67 -20.56
CA GLN A 30 2.06 15.14 -21.85
C GLN A 30 3.58 15.18 -21.92
N GLN A 31 4.30 14.92 -20.80
CA GLN A 31 5.74 15.06 -20.73
C GLN A 31 6.45 13.82 -20.17
N GLY A 32 7.68 13.61 -20.58
CA GLY A 32 8.52 12.49 -20.18
C GLY A 32 7.90 11.15 -20.56
N SER A 33 7.72 10.26 -19.56
CA SER A 33 7.05 8.95 -19.79
C SER A 33 5.54 9.02 -19.88
N ARG A 34 4.96 10.21 -19.80
CA ARG A 34 3.50 10.49 -19.80
C ARG A 34 2.73 9.81 -18.64
N ASN A 35 3.43 9.29 -17.66
CA ASN A 35 2.86 8.70 -16.45
C ASN A 35 2.84 9.72 -15.32
N ILE A 36 1.79 9.71 -14.49
CA ILE A 36 1.67 10.63 -13.34
C ILE A 36 2.47 10.19 -12.11
N GLY A 37 3.19 9.07 -12.15
CA GLY A 37 3.92 8.53 -11.00
C GLY A 37 5.21 9.27 -10.67
N ALA A 38 5.74 8.97 -9.49
CA ALA A 38 6.92 9.62 -8.89
C ALA A 38 8.16 9.67 -9.80
N THR A 39 8.45 8.60 -10.54
CA THR A 39 9.62 8.55 -11.45
C THR A 39 9.52 9.57 -12.58
N ASN A 40 8.33 9.80 -13.13
CA ASN A 40 8.14 10.82 -14.15
C ASN A 40 8.13 12.22 -13.54
N ALA A 41 7.52 12.39 -12.36
CA ALA A 41 7.60 13.64 -11.61
C ALA A 41 9.06 14.02 -11.29
N TRP A 42 9.88 13.06 -10.90
CA TRP A 42 11.32 13.28 -10.70
C TRP A 42 12.01 13.77 -11.98
N ARG A 43 11.77 13.10 -13.10
CA ARG A 43 12.38 13.42 -14.40
C ARG A 43 11.98 14.80 -14.91
N VAL A 44 10.72 15.18 -14.78
CA VAL A 44 10.14 16.38 -15.39
C VAL A 44 10.18 17.58 -14.44
N LEU A 45 9.88 17.38 -13.16
CA LEU A 45 9.76 18.44 -12.16
C LEU A 45 10.97 18.55 -11.22
N GLY A 46 11.89 17.57 -11.28
CA GLY A 46 13.06 17.48 -10.41
C GLY A 46 12.84 16.61 -9.18
N TRP A 47 13.98 16.28 -8.49
CA TRP A 47 14.02 15.27 -7.43
C TRP A 47 13.10 15.55 -6.24
N LYS A 48 12.97 16.83 -5.81
CA LYS A 48 12.12 17.22 -4.68
C LYS A 48 10.65 16.85 -4.93
N TRP A 49 10.16 17.16 -6.12
CA TRP A 49 8.78 16.83 -6.51
C TRP A 49 8.58 15.32 -6.69
N GLY A 50 9.55 14.63 -7.30
CA GLY A 50 9.51 13.19 -7.44
C GLY A 50 9.45 12.48 -6.10
N LEU A 51 10.28 12.90 -5.12
CA LEU A 51 10.27 12.36 -3.77
C LEU A 51 8.95 12.66 -3.06
N SER A 52 8.43 13.89 -3.15
CA SER A 52 7.14 14.25 -2.56
C SER A 52 6.00 13.40 -3.10
N VAL A 53 5.93 13.20 -4.43
CA VAL A 53 4.92 12.33 -5.07
C VAL A 53 5.08 10.90 -4.61
N PHE A 54 6.33 10.38 -4.50
CA PHE A 54 6.58 9.03 -3.99
C PHE A 54 6.04 8.85 -2.57
N ILE A 55 6.38 9.78 -1.67
CA ILE A 55 5.95 9.73 -0.26
C ILE A 55 4.41 9.80 -0.16
N LEU A 56 3.77 10.70 -0.89
CA LEU A 56 2.30 10.84 -0.85
C LEU A 56 1.59 9.62 -1.46
N ASP A 57 2.11 9.06 -2.56
CA ASP A 57 1.57 7.85 -3.15
C ASP A 57 1.81 6.60 -2.27
N PHE A 58 2.92 6.55 -1.53
CA PHE A 58 3.18 5.54 -0.52
C PHE A 58 2.21 5.67 0.67
N LEU A 59 2.09 6.88 1.22
CA LEU A 59 1.24 7.14 2.40
C LEU A 59 -0.24 6.89 2.12
N LYS A 60 -0.75 7.17 0.92
CA LYS A 60 -2.15 6.86 0.58
C LYS A 60 -2.43 5.37 0.49
N GLY A 61 -1.40 4.52 0.30
CA GLY A 61 -1.50 3.07 0.44
C GLY A 61 -1.34 2.62 1.89
N PHE A 62 -0.35 3.17 2.59
CA PHE A 62 0.01 2.78 3.95
C PHE A 62 -1.06 3.18 4.99
N ILE A 63 -1.40 4.47 5.06
CA ILE A 63 -2.25 5.02 6.13
C ILE A 63 -3.63 4.34 6.18
N PRO A 64 -4.39 4.23 5.06
CA PRO A 64 -5.70 3.61 5.12
C PRO A 64 -5.65 2.14 5.53
N VAL A 65 -4.71 1.37 4.98
CA VAL A 65 -4.60 -0.06 5.30
C VAL A 65 -4.13 -0.28 6.73
N PHE A 66 -3.15 0.49 7.21
CA PHE A 66 -2.71 0.47 8.60
C PHE A 66 -3.85 0.85 9.55
N GLY A 67 -4.63 1.89 9.19
CA GLY A 67 -5.82 2.29 9.93
C GLY A 67 -6.88 1.20 9.97
N ALA A 68 -7.11 0.50 8.85
CA ALA A 68 -8.04 -0.63 8.81
C ALA A 68 -7.62 -1.76 9.76
N LEU A 69 -6.36 -2.13 9.73
CA LEU A 69 -5.82 -3.21 10.59
C LEU A 69 -5.98 -2.90 12.07
N ASN A 70 -5.77 -1.65 12.47
CA ASN A 70 -5.72 -1.29 13.88
C ASN A 70 -7.06 -0.78 14.46
N TRP A 71 -7.90 -0.13 13.64
CA TRP A 71 -9.11 0.55 14.14
C TRP A 71 -10.40 -0.09 13.69
N LEU A 72 -10.42 -0.82 12.57
CA LEU A 72 -11.65 -1.44 12.08
C LEU A 72 -12.26 -2.42 13.08
N PRO A 73 -11.51 -3.26 13.81
CA PRO A 73 -12.07 -4.15 14.82
C PRO A 73 -12.84 -3.39 15.92
N PHE A 74 -12.39 -2.20 16.31
CA PHE A 74 -13.06 -1.35 17.31
C PHE A 74 -14.29 -0.62 16.75
N LEU A 75 -14.30 -0.30 15.45
CA LEU A 75 -15.39 0.45 14.82
C LEU A 75 -16.56 -0.44 14.40
N THR A 76 -16.28 -1.69 14.07
CA THR A 76 -17.30 -2.58 13.51
C THR A 76 -17.84 -3.60 14.51
N GLY A 77 -17.15 -3.84 15.63
CA GLY A 77 -17.49 -4.92 16.56
C GLY A 77 -17.58 -6.26 15.81
N ASP A 78 -18.52 -7.13 16.21
CA ASP A 78 -18.90 -8.31 15.43
C ASP A 78 -19.80 -7.92 14.23
N ALA A 79 -19.35 -6.96 13.44
CA ALA A 79 -20.12 -6.33 12.39
C ALA A 79 -20.52 -7.31 11.29
N GLY A 80 -21.68 -7.88 11.46
CA GLY A 80 -22.52 -8.29 10.35
C GLY A 80 -21.97 -9.37 9.42
N GLY A 81 -21.22 -10.36 9.93
CA GLY A 81 -20.96 -11.61 9.20
C GLY A 81 -19.92 -11.55 8.08
N TRP A 82 -19.18 -10.47 7.93
CA TRP A 82 -18.06 -10.41 6.97
C TRP A 82 -16.74 -10.70 7.68
N ASP A 83 -15.96 -11.63 7.08
CA ASP A 83 -14.61 -11.91 7.54
C ASP A 83 -13.77 -10.65 7.45
N PHE A 84 -13.19 -10.23 8.58
CA PHE A 84 -12.28 -9.08 8.69
C PHE A 84 -11.16 -9.14 7.65
N ASN A 85 -10.60 -10.33 7.41
CA ASN A 85 -9.52 -10.52 6.45
C ASN A 85 -9.97 -10.20 5.01
N VAL A 86 -11.21 -10.56 4.66
CA VAL A 86 -11.78 -10.24 3.35
C VAL A 86 -11.91 -8.73 3.18
N LEU A 87 -12.35 -8.00 4.21
CA LEU A 87 -12.44 -6.53 4.15
C LEU A 87 -11.08 -5.87 3.98
N ILE A 88 -10.05 -6.34 4.69
CA ILE A 88 -8.67 -5.85 4.52
C ILE A 88 -8.16 -6.09 3.10
N VAL A 89 -8.32 -7.30 2.58
CA VAL A 89 -7.89 -7.64 1.22
C VAL A 89 -8.58 -6.76 0.17
N LEU A 90 -9.90 -6.59 0.28
CA LEU A 90 -10.66 -5.73 -0.62
C LEU A 90 -10.23 -4.26 -0.52
N SER A 91 -9.92 -3.78 0.69
CA SER A 91 -9.39 -2.43 0.92
C SER A 91 -8.04 -2.22 0.24
N CYS A 92 -7.13 -3.19 0.35
CA CYS A 92 -5.83 -3.16 -0.32
C CYS A 92 -6.00 -3.05 -1.85
N PHE A 93 -6.84 -3.89 -2.43
CA PHE A 93 -7.13 -3.82 -3.87
C PHE A 93 -7.79 -2.51 -4.26
N ALA A 94 -8.75 -2.02 -3.48
CA ALA A 94 -9.46 -0.77 -3.77
C ALA A 94 -8.51 0.43 -3.82
N VAL A 95 -7.57 0.55 -2.88
CA VAL A 95 -6.57 1.63 -2.87
C VAL A 95 -5.65 1.56 -4.10
N ILE A 96 -5.17 0.36 -4.45
CA ILE A 96 -4.27 0.16 -5.61
C ILE A 96 -5.03 0.45 -6.91
N LEU A 97 -6.26 -0.05 -7.05
CA LEU A 97 -7.11 0.21 -8.21
C LEU A 97 -7.45 1.70 -8.33
N GLY A 98 -7.70 2.38 -7.20
CA GLY A 98 -7.90 3.83 -7.17
C GLY A 98 -6.71 4.59 -7.76
N HIS A 99 -5.47 4.23 -7.38
CA HIS A 99 -4.28 4.85 -7.96
C HIS A 99 -4.13 4.55 -9.45
N THR A 100 -4.39 3.32 -9.88
CA THR A 100 -4.16 2.89 -11.27
C THR A 100 -5.28 3.36 -12.21
N TYR A 101 -6.51 3.32 -11.72
CA TYR A 101 -7.71 3.71 -12.47
C TYR A 101 -8.45 4.84 -11.76
N THR A 102 -7.76 5.99 -11.59
CA THR A 102 -8.34 7.12 -10.86
C THR A 102 -9.52 7.72 -11.60
N CYS A 103 -10.68 7.79 -10.92
CA CYS A 103 -11.89 8.43 -11.46
C CYS A 103 -11.71 9.93 -11.75
N PHE A 104 -10.79 10.60 -11.06
CA PHE A 104 -10.50 12.03 -11.23
C PHE A 104 -9.79 12.37 -12.56
N LEU A 105 -9.21 11.38 -13.24
CA LEU A 105 -8.48 11.58 -14.49
C LEU A 105 -8.99 10.67 -15.63
N GLY A 106 -10.30 10.36 -15.64
CA GLY A 106 -10.90 9.51 -16.65
C GLY A 106 -10.35 8.07 -16.62
N PHE A 107 -10.15 7.53 -15.43
CA PHE A 107 -9.64 6.18 -15.16
C PHE A 107 -8.23 5.91 -15.72
N ARG A 108 -7.41 6.96 -15.85
CA ARG A 108 -6.01 6.89 -16.30
C ARG A 108 -5.09 7.39 -15.21
N GLY A 109 -4.60 6.50 -14.38
CA GLY A 109 -3.74 6.79 -13.23
C GLY A 109 -2.28 6.43 -13.43
N GLY A 110 -1.60 6.13 -12.33
CA GLY A 110 -0.22 5.67 -12.28
C GLY A 110 -0.09 4.15 -12.37
N LYS A 111 1.14 3.65 -12.13
CA LYS A 111 1.45 2.21 -12.15
C LYS A 111 1.23 1.52 -10.79
N GLY A 112 0.89 2.25 -9.75
CA GLY A 112 0.59 1.71 -8.43
C GLY A 112 1.81 1.30 -7.58
N VAL A 113 3.04 1.40 -8.06
CA VAL A 113 4.23 0.84 -7.38
C VAL A 113 4.42 1.39 -5.97
N ALA A 114 4.42 2.72 -5.81
CA ALA A 114 4.59 3.35 -4.49
C ALA A 114 3.40 3.04 -3.57
N THR A 115 2.18 3.06 -4.11
CA THR A 115 0.96 2.74 -3.36
C THR A 115 0.94 1.29 -2.89
N THR A 116 1.33 0.34 -3.77
CA THR A 116 1.48 -1.08 -3.41
C THR A 116 2.56 -1.27 -2.35
N ALA A 117 3.70 -0.58 -2.47
CA ALA A 117 4.72 -0.62 -1.42
C ALA A 117 4.15 -0.15 -0.08
N GLY A 118 3.38 0.95 -0.04
CA GLY A 118 2.70 1.42 1.17
C GLY A 118 1.74 0.38 1.76
N VAL A 119 0.93 -0.26 0.93
CA VAL A 119 0.04 -1.37 1.34
C VAL A 119 0.83 -2.52 1.96
N LEU A 120 1.90 -2.96 1.32
CA LEU A 120 2.73 -4.07 1.80
C LEU A 120 3.41 -3.75 3.14
N PHE A 121 3.92 -2.53 3.29
CA PHE A 121 4.48 -2.07 4.57
C PHE A 121 3.44 -2.01 5.70
N ALA A 122 2.18 -1.68 5.37
CA ALA A 122 1.10 -1.70 6.35
C ALA A 122 0.71 -3.13 6.78
N LEU A 123 0.70 -4.09 5.82
CA LEU A 123 0.34 -5.48 6.09
C LEU A 123 1.42 -6.22 6.88
N ASN A 124 2.67 -6.13 6.43
CA ASN A 124 3.80 -6.77 7.10
C ASN A 124 5.11 -6.05 6.75
N PRO A 125 5.62 -5.18 7.63
CA PRO A 125 6.82 -4.39 7.36
C PRO A 125 8.08 -5.25 7.20
N VAL A 126 8.16 -6.41 7.86
CA VAL A 126 9.34 -7.30 7.75
C VAL A 126 9.41 -7.90 6.36
N VAL A 127 8.30 -8.47 5.87
CA VAL A 127 8.22 -9.03 4.51
C VAL A 127 8.46 -7.94 3.46
N ALA A 128 7.91 -6.74 3.67
CA ALA A 128 8.12 -5.60 2.78
C ALA A 128 9.59 -5.14 2.74
N CYS A 129 10.28 -5.11 3.89
CA CYS A 129 11.71 -4.80 3.95
C CYS A 129 12.57 -5.85 3.24
N VAL A 130 12.28 -7.14 3.41
CA VAL A 130 12.98 -8.23 2.71
C VAL A 130 12.81 -8.13 1.20
N ALA A 131 11.58 -7.88 0.74
CA ALA A 131 11.29 -7.66 -0.67
C ALA A 131 12.01 -6.42 -1.24
N LEU A 132 12.02 -5.32 -0.50
CA LEU A 132 12.72 -4.10 -0.89
C LEU A 132 14.24 -4.31 -0.95
N ALA A 133 14.81 -4.99 0.04
CA ALA A 133 16.23 -5.31 0.07
C ALA A 133 16.62 -6.16 -1.15
N SER A 134 15.85 -7.19 -1.46
CA SER A 134 16.09 -8.03 -2.64
C SER A 134 15.99 -7.22 -3.94
N TRP A 135 15.02 -6.30 -4.04
CA TRP A 135 14.89 -5.40 -5.17
C TRP A 135 16.12 -4.51 -5.36
N LEU A 136 16.60 -3.89 -4.27
CA LEU A 136 17.78 -3.03 -4.29
C LEU A 136 19.05 -3.79 -4.72
N VAL A 137 19.23 -5.00 -4.20
CA VAL A 137 20.38 -5.87 -4.55
C VAL A 137 20.36 -6.22 -6.04
N VAL A 138 19.22 -6.74 -6.53
CA VAL A 138 19.11 -7.14 -7.94
C VAL A 138 19.21 -5.94 -8.87
N MET A 139 18.59 -4.81 -8.48
CA MET A 139 18.70 -3.56 -9.25
C MET A 139 20.15 -3.05 -9.31
N GLY A 140 20.87 -3.10 -8.19
CA GLY A 140 22.27 -2.67 -8.11
C GLY A 140 23.23 -3.53 -8.96
N ILE A 141 22.95 -4.84 -9.04
CA ILE A 141 23.78 -5.79 -9.81
C ILE A 141 23.42 -5.77 -11.30
N SER A 142 22.13 -5.81 -11.63
CA SER A 142 21.66 -6.00 -13.02
C SER A 142 21.37 -4.69 -13.76
N GLY A 143 21.04 -3.62 -13.06
CA GLY A 143 20.53 -2.38 -13.64
C GLY A 143 19.14 -2.50 -14.28
N ILE A 144 18.46 -3.68 -14.15
CA ILE A 144 17.21 -4.00 -14.85
C ILE A 144 16.05 -3.98 -13.85
N VAL A 145 15.23 -2.92 -13.91
CA VAL A 145 14.06 -2.72 -13.02
C VAL A 145 13.07 -3.87 -13.07
N SER A 146 12.77 -4.39 -14.26
CA SER A 146 11.79 -5.48 -14.43
C SER A 146 12.27 -6.78 -13.79
N LEU A 147 13.56 -7.11 -13.91
CA LEU A 147 14.14 -8.29 -13.26
C LEU A 147 14.12 -8.13 -11.73
N ALA A 148 14.53 -6.97 -11.22
CA ALA A 148 14.49 -6.67 -9.79
C ALA A 148 13.07 -6.80 -9.23
N SER A 149 12.04 -6.32 -9.96
CA SER A 149 10.65 -6.41 -9.54
C SER A 149 10.12 -7.84 -9.53
N LEU A 150 10.50 -8.67 -10.51
CA LEU A 150 10.15 -10.09 -10.56
C LEU A 150 10.76 -10.85 -9.38
N VAL A 151 12.05 -10.68 -9.13
CA VAL A 151 12.75 -11.34 -8.02
C VAL A 151 12.15 -10.89 -6.68
N ALA A 152 11.91 -9.59 -6.49
CA ALA A 152 11.28 -9.07 -5.28
C ALA A 152 9.88 -9.68 -5.03
N ALA A 153 9.08 -9.88 -6.08
CA ALA A 153 7.77 -10.52 -5.96
C ALA A 153 7.89 -11.99 -5.50
N VAL A 154 8.83 -12.75 -6.07
CA VAL A 154 9.08 -14.14 -5.66
C VAL A 154 9.59 -14.21 -4.22
N VAL A 155 10.56 -13.35 -3.87
CA VAL A 155 11.11 -13.27 -2.51
C VAL A 155 10.04 -12.86 -1.50
N MET A 156 9.15 -11.93 -1.85
CA MET A 156 8.03 -11.52 -1.01
C MET A 156 7.08 -12.68 -0.69
N ILE A 157 6.73 -13.48 -1.70
CA ILE A 157 5.87 -14.66 -1.51
C ILE A 157 6.56 -15.68 -0.62
N ALA A 158 7.82 -15.98 -0.88
CA ALA A 158 8.61 -16.93 -0.07
C ALA A 158 8.79 -16.44 1.37
N ALA A 159 9.15 -15.17 1.55
CA ALA A 159 9.29 -14.55 2.88
C ALA A 159 7.97 -14.55 3.64
N GLY A 160 6.85 -14.23 2.98
CA GLY A 160 5.52 -14.30 3.58
C GLY A 160 5.19 -15.70 4.07
N TRP A 161 5.48 -16.72 3.29
CA TRP A 161 5.25 -18.13 3.68
C TRP A 161 6.08 -18.54 4.90
N TRP A 162 7.35 -18.11 5.00
CA TRP A 162 8.24 -18.45 6.10
C TRP A 162 8.03 -17.61 7.36
N ILE A 163 7.71 -16.33 7.20
CA ILE A 163 7.61 -15.38 8.30
C ILE A 163 6.21 -15.42 8.95
N TYR A 164 5.16 -15.70 8.17
CA TYR A 164 3.78 -15.70 8.67
C TYR A 164 3.55 -16.66 9.85
N PRO A 165 4.01 -17.92 9.84
CA PRO A 165 3.88 -18.81 11.00
C PRO A 165 4.63 -18.29 12.24
N LEU A 166 5.83 -17.72 12.04
CA LEU A 166 6.64 -17.18 13.15
C LEU A 166 5.99 -15.96 13.84
N CYS A 167 5.23 -15.18 13.08
CA CYS A 167 4.47 -14.05 13.64
C CYS A 167 3.25 -14.53 14.42
N GLN A 168 2.59 -15.61 14.01
CA GLN A 168 1.43 -16.17 14.73
C GLN A 168 1.81 -16.75 16.09
N ASP A 169 2.93 -17.44 16.18
CA ASP A 169 3.40 -18.02 17.44
C ASP A 169 3.81 -16.93 18.45
N GLY A 170 4.33 -15.80 17.99
CA GLY A 170 4.66 -14.65 18.82
C GLY A 170 3.40 -13.91 19.36
N ASP A 171 2.37 -13.78 18.54
CA ASP A 171 1.14 -13.08 18.89
C ASP A 171 0.20 -13.93 19.77
N ALA A 172 0.24 -15.27 19.65
CA ALA A 172 -0.50 -16.17 20.53
C ALA A 172 -0.13 -15.96 22.02
N VAL A 173 1.12 -15.59 22.28
CA VAL A 173 1.58 -15.25 23.65
C VAL A 173 1.06 -13.87 24.09
N SER A 174 0.90 -12.91 23.16
CA SER A 174 0.45 -11.55 23.47
C SER A 174 -1.05 -11.47 23.76
N TYR A 175 -1.87 -12.23 23.03
CA TYR A 175 -3.33 -12.21 23.24
C TYR A 175 -3.78 -12.96 24.49
N THR A 176 -3.00 -13.93 25.00
CA THR A 176 -3.32 -14.65 26.24
C THR A 176 -3.20 -13.77 27.49
N HIS A 177 -2.44 -12.66 27.42
CA HIS A 177 -2.29 -11.72 28.55
C HIS A 177 -3.33 -10.58 28.52
N LEU A 178 -4.10 -10.41 27.43
CA LEU A 178 -5.14 -9.39 27.28
C LEU A 178 -6.57 -9.89 27.51
N THR A 179 -6.78 -11.18 27.77
CA THR A 179 -8.05 -11.66 28.26
C THR A 179 -8.22 -11.22 29.71
N LEU A 180 -8.86 -10.07 29.90
CA LEU A 180 -9.36 -9.64 31.20
C LEU A 180 -10.18 -10.78 31.82
N PRO A 181 -9.95 -11.10 33.11
CA PRO A 181 -10.72 -12.12 33.77
C PRO A 181 -12.21 -11.70 33.73
N THR A 182 -13.02 -12.46 33.01
CA THR A 182 -14.48 -12.34 33.10
C THR A 182 -14.86 -12.59 34.56
N LYS A 183 -15.19 -11.51 35.28
CA LYS A 183 -15.81 -11.63 36.59
C LYS A 183 -17.07 -12.49 36.41
N ARG A 184 -17.06 -13.69 36.95
CA ARG A 184 -18.29 -14.42 37.28
C ARG A 184 -19.04 -13.54 38.28
N ILE A 185 -20.12 -12.94 37.83
CA ILE A 185 -21.13 -12.41 38.74
C ILE A 185 -22.02 -13.59 39.07
N VAL A 186 -21.97 -14.01 40.33
CA VAL A 186 -22.89 -14.94 40.94
C VAL A 186 -24.18 -14.19 41.27
#